data_14eb77af9ec04a0ef9b24034d3854664
#
_entry.id   14eb77af9ec04a0ef9b24034d3854664
#
_cell.length_a   1.000
_cell.length_b   1.000
_cell.length_c   1.000
_cell.angle_alpha   90.00
_cell.angle_beta   90.00
_cell.angle_gamma   90.00
#
_symmetry.space_group_name_H-M   'P 1'
#
loop_
_entity.id
_entity.type
_entity.pdbx_description
1 polymer ?
#
loop_
_entity_poly.entity_id
_entity_poly.type
_entity_poly.pdbx_seq_one_letter_code
_entity_poly.pdbx_strand_id
1 'polypeptide(L)'
;GQHVTERAVAWGAEMDAIIREHSGGNQRIAIDRIAPIGVQVMEQLGYEIHDGFTIMEKAREIKCAGEIALMRKSIEVCEQAVQRMHEVLKPGITENALWAELHRGNIAGGGEWIETRLLSSGPRTNPWYRECSMRPIEKGDMVSFDTDLIGPYGYCCDMSRSWICDAEPDDEQKRLYAAAYEQIKKNMELLKPGLGYR
;
A
#
# COMPACT_ATOMS: atom_id res chain seq x y z
N GLY A 1 18.10 -4.53 -26.77
CA GLY A 1 19.25 -4.58 -27.63
C GLY A 1 20.54 -4.90 -26.92
N GLN A 2 21.60 -4.92 -27.67
CA GLN A 2 22.95 -5.34 -27.25
C GLN A 2 23.44 -4.67 -25.96
N HIS A 3 23.28 -3.37 -25.81
CA HIS A 3 23.63 -2.63 -24.59
C HIS A 3 22.91 -3.09 -23.31
N VAL A 4 21.70 -3.62 -23.41
CA VAL A 4 20.98 -4.12 -22.23
C VAL A 4 21.65 -5.40 -21.72
N THR A 5 22.02 -6.29 -22.63
CA THR A 5 22.72 -7.54 -22.29
C THR A 5 24.10 -7.28 -21.71
N GLU A 6 24.89 -6.39 -22.33
CA GLU A 6 26.21 -6.00 -21.83
C GLU A 6 26.14 -5.40 -20.41
N ARG A 7 25.19 -4.53 -20.15
CA ARG A 7 24.96 -3.95 -18.81
C ARG A 7 24.52 -5.00 -17.79
N ALA A 8 23.66 -5.94 -18.18
CA ALA A 8 23.23 -7.01 -17.29
C ALA A 8 24.39 -7.96 -16.93
N VAL A 9 25.27 -8.27 -17.88
CA VAL A 9 26.49 -9.07 -17.63
C VAL A 9 27.44 -8.34 -16.68
N ALA A 10 27.68 -7.05 -16.89
CA ALA A 10 28.55 -6.23 -16.02
C ALA A 10 27.95 -6.19 -14.58
N TRP A 11 26.64 -5.93 -14.45
CA TRP A 11 25.93 -5.97 -13.18
C TRP A 11 26.04 -7.35 -12.50
N GLY A 12 25.88 -8.44 -13.26
CA GLY A 12 26.00 -9.79 -12.73
C GLY A 12 27.40 -10.07 -12.18
N ALA A 13 28.44 -9.60 -12.84
CA ALA A 13 29.82 -9.73 -12.36
C ALA A 13 30.07 -8.97 -11.05
N GLU A 14 29.51 -7.76 -10.89
CA GLU A 14 29.55 -7.00 -9.64
C GLU A 14 28.81 -7.74 -8.51
N MET A 15 27.62 -8.25 -8.79
CA MET A 15 26.84 -9.03 -7.83
C MET A 15 27.53 -10.32 -7.42
N ASP A 16 28.13 -11.05 -8.38
CA ASP A 16 28.90 -12.27 -8.10
C ASP A 16 30.06 -11.99 -7.14
N ALA A 17 30.81 -10.90 -7.37
CA ALA A 17 31.91 -10.50 -6.49
C ALA A 17 31.41 -10.26 -5.04
N ILE A 18 30.33 -9.50 -4.87
CA ILE A 18 29.73 -9.21 -3.55
C ILE A 18 29.21 -10.50 -2.88
N ILE A 19 28.49 -11.32 -3.62
CA ILE A 19 27.90 -12.55 -3.07
C ILE A 19 29.01 -13.50 -2.62
N ARG A 20 30.07 -13.70 -3.40
CA ARG A 20 31.21 -14.55 -3.05
C ARG A 20 31.91 -14.09 -1.78
N GLU A 21 32.05 -12.79 -1.59
CA GLU A 21 32.65 -12.20 -0.39
C GLU A 21 31.87 -12.56 0.89
N HIS A 22 30.52 -12.63 0.80
CA HIS A 22 29.65 -12.76 1.96
C HIS A 22 28.98 -14.13 2.12
N SER A 23 28.93 -14.97 1.07
CA SER A 23 28.17 -16.22 1.06
C SER A 23 28.93 -17.44 1.57
N GLY A 24 30.25 -17.34 1.82
CA GLY A 24 31.06 -18.51 2.18
C GLY A 24 31.05 -19.61 1.10
N GLY A 25 30.80 -19.28 -0.15
CA GLY A 25 30.74 -20.20 -1.30
C GLY A 25 29.34 -20.79 -1.55
N ASN A 26 28.33 -20.35 -0.85
CA ASN A 26 26.95 -20.77 -1.12
C ASN A 26 26.44 -20.12 -2.42
N GLN A 27 26.02 -20.94 -3.38
CA GLN A 27 25.49 -20.52 -4.67
C GLN A 27 23.95 -20.48 -4.73
N ARG A 28 23.26 -20.79 -3.64
CA ARG A 28 21.81 -20.63 -3.55
C ARG A 28 21.49 -19.24 -3.08
N ILE A 29 20.77 -18.48 -3.89
CA ILE A 29 20.34 -17.12 -3.56
C ILE A 29 18.83 -16.98 -3.69
N ALA A 30 18.24 -16.19 -2.82
CA ALA A 30 16.84 -15.84 -2.90
C ALA A 30 16.70 -14.39 -3.37
N ILE A 31 15.86 -14.17 -4.37
CA ILE A 31 15.66 -12.86 -4.99
C ILE A 31 14.17 -12.51 -4.95
N ASP A 32 13.85 -11.36 -4.38
CA ASP A 32 12.46 -10.86 -4.31
C ASP A 32 12.01 -10.33 -5.68
N ARG A 33 12.74 -9.38 -6.25
CA ARG A 33 12.42 -8.77 -7.56
C ARG A 33 13.67 -8.54 -8.39
N ILE A 34 13.62 -9.02 -9.62
CA ILE A 34 14.68 -8.81 -10.61
C ILE A 34 14.09 -8.91 -12.02
N ALA A 35 14.66 -8.19 -12.97
CA ALA A 35 14.32 -8.34 -14.38
C ALA A 35 14.72 -9.74 -14.89
N PRO A 36 13.96 -10.36 -15.82
CA PRO A 36 14.26 -11.70 -16.35
C PRO A 36 15.70 -11.88 -16.85
N ILE A 37 16.28 -10.85 -17.47
CA ILE A 37 17.68 -10.89 -17.93
C ILE A 37 18.68 -11.00 -16.77
N GLY A 38 18.34 -10.43 -15.61
CA GLY A 38 19.15 -10.57 -14.40
C GLY A 38 19.17 -12.00 -13.88
N VAL A 39 17.99 -12.68 -13.88
CA VAL A 39 17.90 -14.12 -13.55
C VAL A 39 18.80 -14.94 -14.45
N GLN A 40 18.69 -14.74 -15.77
CA GLN A 40 19.51 -15.47 -16.75
C GLN A 40 21.03 -15.29 -16.52
N VAL A 41 21.46 -14.07 -16.22
CA VAL A 41 22.88 -13.79 -15.94
C VAL A 41 23.33 -14.47 -14.66
N MET A 42 22.55 -14.44 -13.59
CA MET A 42 22.90 -15.10 -12.33
C MET A 42 22.94 -16.63 -12.48
N GLU A 43 22.02 -17.23 -13.22
CA GLU A 43 22.04 -18.65 -13.55
C GLU A 43 23.27 -19.04 -14.38
N GLN A 44 23.69 -18.21 -15.36
CA GLN A 44 24.92 -18.40 -16.13
C GLN A 44 26.18 -18.33 -15.27
N LEU A 45 26.15 -17.57 -14.16
CA LEU A 45 27.23 -17.52 -13.16
C LEU A 45 27.21 -18.70 -12.18
N GLY A 46 26.24 -19.61 -12.32
CA GLY A 46 26.13 -20.84 -11.54
C GLY A 46 25.27 -20.72 -10.27
N TYR A 47 24.52 -19.66 -10.13
CA TYR A 47 23.59 -19.50 -8.98
C TYR A 47 22.29 -20.26 -9.20
N GLU A 48 21.82 -20.90 -8.12
CA GLU A 48 20.48 -21.47 -8.00
C GLU A 48 19.56 -20.39 -7.43
N ILE A 49 18.56 -19.97 -8.21
CA ILE A 49 17.67 -18.86 -7.85
C ILE A 49 16.42 -19.40 -7.16
N HIS A 50 16.11 -18.88 -5.98
CA HIS A 50 14.93 -19.18 -5.20
C HIS A 50 14.04 -17.93 -5.04
N ASP A 51 12.76 -18.15 -4.71
CA ASP A 51 11.83 -17.09 -4.35
C ASP A 51 12.26 -16.40 -3.04
N GLY A 52 12.62 -15.13 -3.15
CA GLY A 52 12.98 -14.28 -2.03
C GLY A 52 11.79 -13.60 -1.36
N PHE A 53 10.64 -13.51 -2.05
CA PHE A 53 9.48 -12.79 -1.53
C PHE A 53 9.00 -13.36 -0.20
N THR A 54 8.71 -14.66 -0.15
CA THR A 54 8.25 -15.33 1.07
C THR A 54 9.26 -15.24 2.23
N ILE A 55 10.56 -15.28 1.92
CA ILE A 55 11.62 -15.16 2.92
C ILE A 55 11.63 -13.74 3.50
N MET A 56 11.53 -12.71 2.66
CA MET A 56 11.49 -11.32 3.07
C MET A 56 10.20 -10.98 3.83
N GLU A 57 9.05 -11.52 3.43
CA GLU A 57 7.79 -11.37 4.17
C GLU A 57 7.91 -11.92 5.61
N LYS A 58 8.48 -13.11 5.78
CA LYS A 58 8.74 -13.69 7.10
C LYS A 58 9.74 -12.89 7.92
N ALA A 59 10.79 -12.36 7.30
CA ALA A 59 11.78 -11.52 7.98
C ALA A 59 11.17 -10.21 8.51
N ARG A 60 10.15 -9.67 7.83
CA ARG A 60 9.44 -8.44 8.18
C ARG A 60 8.21 -8.65 9.06
N GLU A 61 7.81 -9.90 9.32
CA GLU A 61 6.58 -10.23 10.05
C GLU A 61 6.56 -9.66 11.47
N ILE A 62 7.67 -9.80 12.20
CA ILE A 62 7.79 -9.30 13.59
C ILE A 62 8.55 -7.97 13.58
N LYS A 63 7.85 -6.91 13.98
CA LYS A 63 8.38 -5.54 13.97
C LYS A 63 9.09 -5.22 15.28
N CYS A 64 10.26 -4.59 15.19
CA CYS A 64 10.93 -4.01 16.35
C CYS A 64 10.28 -2.67 16.77
N ALA A 65 10.69 -2.12 17.91
CA ALA A 65 10.13 -0.88 18.43
C ALA A 65 10.34 0.33 17.48
N GLY A 66 11.48 0.37 16.78
CA GLY A 66 11.77 1.40 15.79
C GLY A 66 10.83 1.34 14.59
N GLU A 67 10.58 0.14 14.09
CA GLU A 67 9.64 -0.09 12.97
C GLU A 67 8.20 0.30 13.36
N ILE A 68 7.78 -0.04 14.57
CA ILE A 68 6.47 0.37 15.10
C ILE A 68 6.35 1.91 15.16
N ALA A 69 7.43 2.61 15.55
CA ALA A 69 7.44 4.07 15.55
C ALA A 69 7.30 4.65 14.14
N LEU A 70 7.94 4.05 13.13
CA LEU A 70 7.80 4.46 11.73
C LEU A 70 6.41 4.15 11.17
N MET A 71 5.82 3.00 11.52
CA MET A 71 4.43 2.70 11.17
C MET A 71 3.46 3.75 11.76
N ARG A 72 3.64 4.14 13.02
CA ARG A 72 2.86 5.21 13.63
C ARG A 72 3.01 6.53 12.89
N LYS A 73 4.23 6.84 12.43
CA LYS A 73 4.48 8.05 11.63
C LYS A 73 3.75 8.01 10.29
N SER A 74 3.71 6.87 9.62
CA SER A 74 2.93 6.70 8.38
C SER A 74 1.43 6.87 8.63
N ILE A 75 0.91 6.35 9.75
CA ILE A 75 -0.48 6.56 10.16
C ILE A 75 -0.78 8.05 10.36
N GLU A 76 0.07 8.79 11.09
CA GLU A 76 -0.12 10.23 11.30
C GLU A 76 -0.18 11.01 9.98
N VAL A 77 0.71 10.70 9.05
CA VAL A 77 0.73 11.34 7.71
C VAL A 77 -0.55 11.02 6.94
N CYS A 78 -0.98 9.76 6.98
CA CYS A 78 -2.21 9.33 6.34
C CYS A 78 -3.44 10.02 6.95
N GLU A 79 -3.55 10.09 8.27
CA GLU A 79 -4.66 10.77 8.95
C GLU A 79 -4.74 12.25 8.59
N GLN A 80 -3.60 12.95 8.53
CA GLN A 80 -3.55 14.36 8.10
C GLN A 80 -3.97 14.54 6.65
N ALA A 81 -3.56 13.63 5.78
CA ALA A 81 -3.95 13.65 4.37
C ALA A 81 -5.45 13.36 4.19
N VAL A 82 -5.99 12.39 4.92
CA VAL A 82 -7.42 12.05 4.96
C VAL A 82 -8.24 13.21 5.54
N GLN A 83 -7.78 13.86 6.60
CA GLN A 83 -8.43 15.05 7.14
C GLN A 83 -8.55 16.15 6.08
N ARG A 84 -7.47 16.37 5.32
CA ARG A 84 -7.47 17.34 4.23
C ARG A 84 -8.43 16.97 3.10
N MET A 85 -8.53 15.70 2.74
CA MET A 85 -9.55 15.22 1.79
C MET A 85 -10.96 15.61 2.26
N HIS A 86 -11.25 15.40 3.55
CA HIS A 86 -12.53 15.75 4.13
C HIS A 86 -12.81 17.28 4.06
N GLU A 87 -11.81 18.11 4.34
CA GLU A 87 -11.93 19.58 4.31
C GLU A 87 -12.24 20.15 2.91
N VAL A 88 -11.73 19.48 1.85
CA VAL A 88 -11.97 19.93 0.48
C VAL A 88 -13.14 19.25 -0.20
N LEU A 89 -13.72 18.23 0.43
CA LEU A 89 -14.89 17.51 -0.10
C LEU A 89 -16.09 18.45 -0.19
N LYS A 90 -16.57 18.65 -1.40
CA LYS A 90 -17.76 19.47 -1.70
C LYS A 90 -18.38 19.04 -3.02
N PRO A 91 -19.66 19.33 -3.25
CA PRO A 91 -20.28 19.08 -4.55
C PRO A 91 -19.51 19.72 -5.70
N GLY A 92 -19.31 18.98 -6.78
CA GLY A 92 -18.60 19.40 -7.99
C GLY A 92 -17.11 19.07 -8.02
N ILE A 93 -16.46 18.72 -6.88
CA ILE A 93 -15.09 18.16 -6.93
C ILE A 93 -15.13 16.80 -7.63
N THR A 94 -14.16 16.52 -8.49
CA THR A 94 -14.07 15.17 -9.09
C THR A 94 -13.44 14.16 -8.14
N GLU A 95 -13.77 12.87 -8.31
CA GLU A 95 -13.14 11.81 -7.54
C GLU A 95 -11.61 11.85 -7.66
N ASN A 96 -11.07 12.10 -8.88
CA ASN A 96 -9.63 12.25 -9.10
C ASN A 96 -9.04 13.45 -8.36
N ALA A 97 -9.73 14.59 -8.32
CA ALA A 97 -9.25 15.76 -7.60
C ALA A 97 -9.23 15.56 -6.09
N LEU A 98 -10.23 14.84 -5.55
CA LEU A 98 -10.27 14.48 -4.15
C LEU A 98 -9.13 13.49 -3.81
N TRP A 99 -8.90 12.48 -4.66
CA TRP A 99 -7.80 11.52 -4.49
C TRP A 99 -6.41 12.16 -4.57
N ALA A 100 -6.25 13.19 -5.40
CA ALA A 100 -5.01 13.95 -5.50
C ALA A 100 -4.62 14.64 -4.18
N GLU A 101 -5.58 14.96 -3.31
CA GLU A 101 -5.29 15.54 -1.99
C GLU A 101 -4.62 14.51 -1.05
N LEU A 102 -4.99 13.22 -1.15
CA LEU A 102 -4.30 12.15 -0.42
C LEU A 102 -2.83 12.06 -0.84
N HIS A 103 -2.55 12.03 -2.15
CA HIS A 103 -1.19 12.03 -2.69
C HIS A 103 -0.40 13.24 -2.24
N ARG A 104 -1.00 14.43 -2.32
CA ARG A 104 -0.36 15.67 -1.88
C ARG A 104 0.00 15.63 -0.40
N GLY A 105 -0.92 15.17 0.45
CA GLY A 105 -0.69 15.02 1.89
C GLY A 105 0.41 14.02 2.19
N ASN A 106 0.42 12.86 1.52
CA ASN A 106 1.44 11.84 1.69
C ASN A 106 2.84 12.37 1.32
N ILE A 107 2.99 12.94 0.13
CA ILE A 107 4.27 13.48 -0.34
C ILE A 107 4.74 14.64 0.55
N ALA A 108 3.85 15.56 0.93
CA ALA A 108 4.18 16.67 1.82
C ALA A 108 4.60 16.19 3.22
N GLY A 109 4.09 15.05 3.69
CA GLY A 109 4.44 14.41 4.95
C GLY A 109 5.72 13.55 4.89
N GLY A 110 6.39 13.49 3.74
CA GLY A 110 7.60 12.68 3.52
C GLY A 110 7.32 11.23 3.12
N GLY A 111 6.09 10.92 2.72
CA GLY A 111 5.71 9.63 2.17
C GLY A 111 6.17 9.44 0.73
N GLU A 112 6.00 8.24 0.21
CA GLU A 112 6.55 7.87 -1.10
C GLU A 112 5.48 7.82 -2.19
N TRP A 113 4.51 6.91 -2.10
CA TRP A 113 3.47 6.71 -3.13
C TRP A 113 2.22 6.02 -2.55
N ILE A 114 1.23 5.76 -3.39
CA ILE A 114 0.00 5.07 -3.04
C ILE A 114 -0.24 3.96 -4.05
N GLU A 115 -0.45 2.72 -3.58
CA GLU A 115 -0.51 1.54 -4.47
C GLU A 115 -1.73 1.54 -5.37
N THR A 116 -2.87 2.03 -4.88
CA THR A 116 -4.15 1.97 -5.59
C THR A 116 -4.73 3.35 -5.83
N ARG A 117 -5.91 3.39 -6.41
CA ARG A 117 -6.73 4.58 -6.60
C ARG A 117 -8.17 4.32 -6.13
N LEU A 118 -8.30 3.53 -5.06
CA LEU A 118 -9.59 3.07 -4.55
C LEU A 118 -10.37 4.20 -3.89
N LEU A 119 -11.08 4.95 -4.71
CA LEU A 119 -12.06 5.94 -4.31
C LEU A 119 -13.21 5.94 -5.30
N SER A 120 -14.43 5.93 -4.79
CA SER A 120 -15.63 6.04 -5.61
C SER A 120 -16.73 6.83 -4.90
N SER A 121 -17.69 7.36 -5.65
CA SER A 121 -18.78 8.17 -5.12
C SER A 121 -20.15 7.78 -5.68
N GLY A 122 -21.20 8.02 -4.88
CA GLY A 122 -22.59 7.77 -5.24
C GLY A 122 -22.83 6.34 -5.69
N PRO A 123 -23.48 6.13 -6.85
CA PRO A 123 -23.81 4.77 -7.32
C PRO A 123 -22.57 3.93 -7.67
N ARG A 124 -21.38 4.51 -7.72
CA ARG A 124 -20.14 3.79 -7.99
C ARG A 124 -19.54 3.13 -6.75
N THR A 125 -20.05 3.41 -5.56
CA THR A 125 -19.59 2.76 -4.32
C THR A 125 -20.05 1.29 -4.21
N ASN A 126 -21.00 0.87 -5.02
CA ASN A 126 -21.45 -0.51 -5.10
C ASN A 126 -21.53 -0.97 -6.58
N PRO A 127 -20.83 -2.04 -7.00
CA PRO A 127 -19.90 -2.83 -6.19
C PRO A 127 -18.62 -2.08 -5.85
N TRP A 128 -18.02 -2.46 -4.72
CA TRP A 128 -16.73 -1.95 -4.25
C TRP A 128 -15.57 -2.28 -5.25
N TYR A 129 -14.38 -1.78 -5.03
CA TYR A 129 -13.18 -1.90 -5.86
C TYR A 129 -13.23 -1.12 -7.18
N ARG A 130 -13.77 0.08 -7.15
CA ARG A 130 -13.69 1.02 -8.27
C ARG A 130 -12.67 2.10 -8.01
N GLU A 131 -11.80 2.30 -8.97
CA GLU A 131 -10.85 3.41 -8.94
C GLU A 131 -11.53 4.76 -9.17
N CYS A 132 -10.91 5.82 -8.67
CA CYS A 132 -11.36 7.18 -8.86
C CYS A 132 -11.37 7.59 -10.34
N SER A 133 -12.28 8.48 -10.70
CA SER A 133 -12.56 8.91 -12.07
C SER A 133 -12.76 10.42 -12.16
N MET A 134 -13.09 10.90 -13.35
CA MET A 134 -13.47 12.30 -13.58
C MET A 134 -14.93 12.61 -13.20
N ARG A 135 -15.64 11.65 -12.58
CA ARG A 135 -17.01 11.91 -12.10
C ARG A 135 -16.99 13.02 -11.06
N PRO A 136 -17.80 14.09 -11.25
CA PRO A 136 -18.03 15.08 -10.20
C PRO A 136 -18.87 14.43 -9.07
N ILE A 137 -18.45 14.64 -7.83
CA ILE A 137 -19.16 14.19 -6.63
C ILE A 137 -20.37 15.13 -6.44
N GLU A 138 -21.52 14.55 -6.17
CA GLU A 138 -22.76 15.29 -6.00
C GLU A 138 -23.12 15.43 -4.51
N LYS A 139 -23.94 16.41 -4.19
CA LYS A 139 -24.51 16.56 -2.84
C LYS A 139 -25.30 15.31 -2.46
N GLY A 140 -25.03 14.76 -1.29
CA GLY A 140 -25.66 13.55 -0.80
C GLY A 140 -24.99 12.24 -1.26
N ASP A 141 -24.04 12.30 -2.15
CA ASP A 141 -23.26 11.12 -2.52
C ASP A 141 -22.52 10.54 -1.31
N MET A 142 -22.59 9.22 -1.15
CA MET A 142 -21.59 8.51 -0.35
C MET A 142 -20.25 8.56 -1.09
N VAL A 143 -19.19 8.87 -0.39
CA VAL A 143 -17.81 8.80 -0.87
C VAL A 143 -17.07 7.78 -0.04
N SER A 144 -16.58 6.73 -0.65
CA SER A 144 -15.84 5.66 0.03
C SER A 144 -14.47 5.48 -0.60
N PHE A 145 -13.46 5.24 0.23
CA PHE A 145 -12.08 5.06 -0.24
C PHE A 145 -11.27 4.17 0.70
N ASP A 146 -10.19 3.66 0.15
CA ASP A 146 -9.16 2.86 0.83
C ASP A 146 -7.78 3.40 0.47
N THR A 147 -6.89 3.56 1.44
CA THR A 147 -5.72 4.42 1.22
C THR A 147 -4.52 3.72 0.63
N ASP A 148 -4.24 2.47 0.97
CA ASP A 148 -3.05 1.70 0.50
C ASP A 148 -1.77 2.55 0.41
N LEU A 149 -1.51 3.34 1.43
CA LEU A 149 -0.52 4.41 1.40
C LEU A 149 0.85 3.92 1.85
N ILE A 150 1.86 4.17 1.02
CA ILE A 150 3.27 3.99 1.38
C ILE A 150 3.80 5.32 1.94
N GLY A 151 3.89 5.36 3.24
CA GLY A 151 4.28 6.54 3.99
C GLY A 151 5.79 6.74 4.12
N PRO A 152 6.22 7.60 5.06
CA PRO A 152 7.64 7.86 5.28
C PRO A 152 8.45 6.58 5.54
N TYR A 153 9.62 6.52 4.91
CA TYR A 153 10.57 5.40 5.01
C TYR A 153 10.02 4.06 4.49
N GLY A 154 9.02 4.08 3.61
CA GLY A 154 8.43 2.88 3.00
C GLY A 154 7.50 2.08 3.92
N TYR A 155 7.09 2.63 5.06
CA TYR A 155 6.13 1.96 5.95
C TYR A 155 4.71 2.22 5.52
N CYS A 156 3.95 1.14 5.40
CA CYS A 156 2.58 1.16 4.88
C CYS A 156 1.58 1.63 5.94
N CYS A 157 0.54 2.31 5.48
CA CYS A 157 -0.67 2.59 6.23
C CYS A 157 -1.88 2.38 5.33
N ASP A 158 -2.85 1.64 5.82
CA ASP A 158 -4.08 1.35 5.12
C ASP A 158 -5.28 1.70 5.99
N MET A 159 -6.09 2.63 5.52
CA MET A 159 -7.27 3.14 6.21
C MET A 159 -8.42 3.38 5.25
N SER A 160 -9.57 2.81 5.55
CA SER A 160 -10.81 3.09 4.82
C SER A 160 -11.67 4.12 5.54
N ARG A 161 -12.36 4.97 4.80
CA ARG A 161 -13.37 5.89 5.31
C ARG A 161 -14.55 5.99 4.34
N SER A 162 -15.70 6.36 4.90
CA SER A 162 -16.88 6.69 4.12
C SER A 162 -17.50 7.99 4.65
N TRP A 163 -17.84 8.89 3.75
CA TRP A 163 -18.46 10.18 4.07
C TRP A 163 -19.70 10.41 3.22
N ILE A 164 -20.56 11.33 3.64
CA ILE A 164 -21.64 11.85 2.82
C ILE A 164 -21.29 13.28 2.42
N CYS A 165 -21.30 13.54 1.13
CA CYS A 165 -20.92 14.85 0.58
C CYS A 165 -21.98 15.91 0.87
N ASP A 166 -21.66 16.92 1.69
CA ASP A 166 -22.51 18.10 1.98
C ASP A 166 -23.97 17.73 2.37
N ALA A 167 -24.18 16.63 3.08
CA ALA A 167 -25.49 16.20 3.58
C ALA A 167 -25.33 15.33 4.83
N GLU A 168 -26.44 15.20 5.58
CA GLU A 168 -26.52 14.22 6.67
C GLU A 168 -26.80 12.82 6.11
N PRO A 169 -26.16 11.79 6.68
CA PRO A 169 -26.46 10.40 6.32
C PRO A 169 -27.92 10.04 6.69
N ASP A 170 -28.58 9.28 5.82
CA ASP A 170 -29.90 8.72 6.10
C ASP A 170 -29.84 7.57 7.11
N ASP A 171 -31.02 7.08 7.53
CA ASP A 171 -31.11 6.06 8.57
C ASP A 171 -30.52 4.70 8.13
N GLU A 172 -30.62 4.36 6.85
CA GLU A 172 -30.03 3.14 6.31
C GLU A 172 -28.50 3.24 6.29
N GLN A 173 -27.95 4.35 5.86
CA GLN A 173 -26.51 4.63 5.88
C GLN A 173 -25.96 4.59 7.31
N LYS A 174 -26.65 5.20 8.29
CA LYS A 174 -26.27 5.13 9.70
C LYS A 174 -26.30 3.70 10.24
N ARG A 175 -27.32 2.93 9.89
CA ARG A 175 -27.45 1.52 10.29
C ARG A 175 -26.31 0.67 9.74
N LEU A 176 -25.97 0.82 8.45
CA LEU A 176 -24.89 0.08 7.81
C LEU A 176 -23.52 0.46 8.39
N TYR A 177 -23.28 1.75 8.62
CA TYR A 177 -22.05 2.22 9.25
C TYR A 177 -21.89 1.67 10.67
N ALA A 178 -22.95 1.69 11.47
CA ALA A 178 -22.95 1.13 12.83
C ALA A 178 -22.63 -0.38 12.81
N ALA A 179 -23.19 -1.14 11.87
CA ALA A 179 -22.91 -2.56 11.72
C ALA A 179 -21.44 -2.82 11.36
N ALA A 180 -20.87 -2.06 10.43
CA ALA A 180 -19.45 -2.14 10.06
C ALA A 180 -18.53 -1.78 11.24
N TYR A 181 -18.85 -0.74 11.98
CA TYR A 181 -18.11 -0.32 13.16
C TYR A 181 -18.08 -1.39 14.27
N GLU A 182 -19.22 -1.99 14.57
CA GLU A 182 -19.33 -3.09 15.54
C GLU A 182 -18.55 -4.34 15.07
N GLN A 183 -18.57 -4.63 13.77
CA GLN A 183 -17.78 -5.72 13.20
C GLN A 183 -16.28 -5.49 13.39
N ILE A 184 -15.78 -4.28 13.10
CA ILE A 184 -14.38 -3.92 13.30
C ILE A 184 -13.98 -4.08 14.77
N LYS A 185 -14.80 -3.56 15.71
CA LYS A 185 -14.54 -3.69 17.14
C LYS A 185 -14.43 -5.14 17.58
N LYS A 186 -15.39 -5.98 17.19
CA LYS A 186 -15.38 -7.41 17.50
C LYS A 186 -14.14 -8.10 16.94
N ASN A 187 -13.75 -7.78 15.71
CA ASN A 187 -12.54 -8.33 15.10
C ASN A 187 -11.28 -7.91 15.87
N MET A 188 -11.19 -6.64 16.29
CA MET A 188 -10.07 -6.16 17.11
C MET A 188 -9.97 -6.89 18.45
N GLU A 189 -11.09 -7.21 19.10
CA GLU A 189 -11.11 -7.98 20.34
C GLU A 189 -10.60 -9.41 20.17
N LEU A 190 -10.69 -9.98 18.95
CA LEU A 190 -10.18 -11.30 18.61
C LEU A 190 -8.66 -11.31 18.34
N LEU A 191 -8.04 -10.16 18.05
CA LEU A 191 -6.60 -10.06 17.79
C LEU A 191 -5.81 -10.21 19.10
N LYS A 192 -5.56 -11.47 19.49
CA LYS A 192 -4.82 -11.82 20.71
C LYS A 192 -3.69 -12.79 20.38
N PRO A 193 -2.54 -12.69 21.08
CA PRO A 193 -1.46 -13.66 20.94
C PRO A 193 -1.96 -15.11 21.14
N GLY A 194 -1.58 -15.99 20.24
CA GLY A 194 -1.95 -17.41 20.28
C GLY A 194 -3.25 -17.78 19.56
N LEU A 195 -4.02 -16.81 19.06
CA LEU A 195 -5.17 -17.08 18.20
C LEU A 195 -4.73 -17.27 16.76
N GLY A 196 -5.12 -18.38 16.14
CA GLY A 196 -4.91 -18.61 14.70
C GLY A 196 -6.04 -18.04 13.86
N TYR A 197 -5.78 -17.83 12.58
CA TYR A 197 -6.75 -17.33 11.57
C TYR A 197 -7.72 -18.42 11.07
N ARG A 198 -8.16 -19.35 11.93
CA ARG A 198 -9.09 -20.41 11.53
C ARG A 198 -10.40 -20.31 12.27
#